data_f071962bff407620eb26344ed593856d
#
_entry.id   f071962bff407620eb26344ed593856d
#
_cell.length_a   1.000
_cell.length_b   1.000
_cell.length_c   1.000
_cell.angle_alpha   90.00
_cell.angle_beta   90.00
_cell.angle_gamma   90.00
#
_symmetry.space_group_name_H-M   'P 1'
#
loop_
_entity.id
_entity.type
_entity.pdbx_description
1 polymer ?
#
loop_
_entity_poly.entity_id
_entity_poly.type
_entity_poly.pdbx_seq_one_letter_code
_entity_poly.pdbx_strand_id
1 'polypeptide(L)'
;LVYALESKLVDAAVVSTTSPEKPMYPVAKLVFSPEEVLECAGSRYTYAPNLLALREAYELGVNKLAVVGVPCQVSGLRYLQHSTPDIEVAKWYEKHVVFSVGLFCSEVFTYNGLMKYFEEVGVDPSTVEKLNIKGKVFIKTKNGELVMPLQQLHKYERPACLFCRDYSAELADISVGGLASEGWTITVIRTNAGNNIFQSAVKHGILEVNEIDLESKQLRLLKKLCEKKRTRPLPMIRTVFGP
;
A
#
# COMPACT_ATOMS: atom_id res chain seq x y z
N LEU A 1 -11.89 -3.29 4.24
CA LEU A 1 -11.54 -3.55 5.65
C LEU A 1 -12.72 -3.27 6.58
N VAL A 2 -13.38 -2.10 6.47
CA VAL A 2 -14.55 -1.75 7.27
C VAL A 2 -15.55 -2.93 7.34
N TYR A 3 -16.03 -3.38 6.18
CA TYR A 3 -16.92 -4.53 6.08
C TYR A 3 -16.36 -5.80 6.78
N ALA A 4 -15.08 -6.08 6.60
CA ALA A 4 -14.48 -7.29 7.18
C ALA A 4 -14.42 -7.26 8.71
N LEU A 5 -14.26 -6.10 9.32
CA LEU A 5 -14.30 -5.89 10.77
C LEU A 5 -15.75 -5.94 11.28
N GLU A 6 -16.69 -5.21 10.66
CA GLU A 6 -18.11 -5.19 11.04
C GLU A 6 -18.74 -6.58 10.98
N SER A 7 -18.42 -7.35 9.94
CA SER A 7 -18.93 -8.72 9.76
C SER A 7 -18.16 -9.79 10.53
N LYS A 8 -17.16 -9.41 11.34
CA LYS A 8 -16.27 -10.30 12.09
C LYS A 8 -15.56 -11.36 11.23
N LEU A 9 -15.35 -11.05 9.96
CA LEU A 9 -14.49 -11.84 9.08
C LEU A 9 -13.03 -11.73 9.52
N VAL A 10 -12.66 -10.58 10.08
CA VAL A 10 -11.37 -10.37 10.76
C VAL A 10 -11.60 -9.69 12.12
N ASP A 11 -10.68 -9.92 13.05
CA ASP A 11 -10.68 -9.31 14.37
C ASP A 11 -9.88 -8.00 14.39
N ALA A 12 -8.89 -7.91 13.49
CA ALA A 12 -8.01 -6.75 13.35
C ALA A 12 -7.46 -6.63 11.93
N ALA A 13 -6.90 -5.47 11.63
CA ALA A 13 -6.18 -5.26 10.37
C ALA A 13 -4.87 -4.47 10.58
N VAL A 14 -3.83 -4.86 9.85
CA VAL A 14 -2.58 -4.10 9.75
C VAL A 14 -2.72 -3.09 8.63
N VAL A 15 -2.55 -1.81 8.96
CA VAL A 15 -2.62 -0.67 8.05
C VAL A 15 -1.46 0.30 8.28
N SER A 16 -1.40 1.37 7.50
CA SER A 16 -0.46 2.47 7.72
C SER A 16 -1.20 3.72 8.18
N THR A 17 -0.63 4.45 9.09
CA THR A 17 -1.07 5.80 9.45
C THR A 17 0.09 6.78 9.46
N THR A 18 -0.14 8.02 9.85
CA THR A 18 0.90 9.04 10.03
C THR A 18 1.17 9.20 11.51
N SER A 19 2.43 9.31 11.90
CA SER A 19 2.82 9.59 13.28
C SER A 19 2.22 10.92 13.76
N PRO A 20 1.65 10.98 14.96
CA PRO A 20 1.17 12.23 15.54
C PRO A 20 2.31 13.19 15.89
N GLU A 21 3.51 12.66 16.13
CA GLU A 21 4.68 13.44 16.57
C GLU A 21 5.49 14.01 15.40
N LYS A 22 5.39 13.41 14.21
CA LYS A 22 6.25 13.72 13.08
C LYS A 22 5.43 13.92 11.80
N PRO A 23 5.38 15.14 11.23
CA PRO A 23 4.62 15.41 10.01
C PRO A 23 4.96 14.44 8.88
N MET A 24 3.96 13.89 8.22
CA MET A 24 4.10 12.97 7.08
C MET A 24 4.90 11.68 7.33
N TYR A 25 5.33 11.42 8.57
CA TYR A 25 6.07 10.20 8.90
C TYR A 25 5.12 9.00 9.02
N PRO A 26 5.27 7.97 8.18
CA PRO A 26 4.37 6.83 8.18
C PRO A 26 4.76 5.84 9.27
N VAL A 27 3.74 5.30 9.92
CA VAL A 27 3.88 4.22 10.91
C VAL A 27 2.90 3.09 10.60
N ALA A 28 3.27 1.88 10.95
CA ALA A 28 2.36 0.75 10.96
C ALA A 28 1.38 0.91 12.13
N LYS A 29 0.14 0.50 11.93
CA LYS A 29 -0.89 0.47 12.99
C LYS A 29 -1.70 -0.81 12.88
N LEU A 30 -1.91 -1.47 14.01
CA LEU A 30 -2.93 -2.50 14.17
C LEU A 30 -4.23 -1.80 14.55
N VAL A 31 -5.32 -2.08 13.82
CA VAL A 31 -6.64 -1.47 14.02
C VAL A 31 -7.68 -2.54 14.27
N PHE A 32 -8.65 -2.24 15.14
CA PHE A 32 -9.67 -3.18 15.60
C PHE A 32 -11.09 -2.73 15.27
N SER A 33 -11.28 -1.51 14.80
CA SER A 33 -12.59 -0.97 14.48
C SER A 33 -12.67 -0.33 13.08
N PRO A 34 -13.87 -0.22 12.50
CA PRO A 34 -14.14 0.51 11.27
C PRO A 34 -13.67 1.96 11.31
N GLU A 35 -13.88 2.65 12.44
CA GLU A 35 -13.51 4.05 12.64
C GLU A 35 -11.99 4.22 12.54
N GLU A 36 -11.22 3.35 13.19
CA GLU A 36 -9.76 3.38 13.11
C GLU A 36 -9.26 3.12 11.68
N VAL A 37 -9.92 2.27 10.89
CA VAL A 37 -9.61 2.08 9.46
C VAL A 37 -9.82 3.36 8.68
N LEU A 38 -10.92 4.06 8.92
CA LEU A 38 -11.25 5.32 8.24
C LEU A 38 -10.26 6.43 8.59
N GLU A 39 -9.83 6.55 9.86
CA GLU A 39 -8.77 7.46 10.28
C GLU A 39 -7.43 7.19 9.58
N CYS A 40 -7.16 5.94 9.26
CA CYS A 40 -5.96 5.54 8.53
C CYS A 40 -6.07 5.70 7.01
N ALA A 41 -7.22 6.16 6.48
CA ALA A 41 -7.41 6.29 5.05
C ALA A 41 -6.47 7.32 4.41
N GLY A 42 -6.04 7.07 3.18
CA GLY A 42 -5.18 7.93 2.39
C GLY A 42 -3.82 7.30 2.04
N SER A 43 -3.18 7.82 1.01
CA SER A 43 -1.90 7.32 0.53
C SER A 43 -0.74 7.91 1.34
N ARG A 44 0.24 7.07 1.67
CA ARG A 44 1.54 7.46 2.24
C ARG A 44 2.61 7.18 1.20
N TYR A 45 3.40 8.21 0.89
CA TYR A 45 4.42 8.12 -0.18
C TYR A 45 5.82 7.87 0.36
N THR A 46 5.96 7.69 1.68
CA THR A 46 7.16 7.16 2.32
C THR A 46 6.88 5.77 2.90
N TYR A 47 7.91 5.00 3.17
CA TYR A 47 7.77 3.59 3.55
C TYR A 47 7.27 3.43 4.98
N ALA A 48 6.09 2.86 5.16
CA ALA A 48 5.59 2.39 6.46
C ALA A 48 5.99 0.92 6.67
N PRO A 49 6.55 0.55 7.82
CA PRO A 49 6.99 -0.83 8.05
C PRO A 49 5.83 -1.73 8.53
N ASN A 50 4.78 -1.90 7.73
CA ASN A 50 3.53 -2.59 8.12
C ASN A 50 3.76 -3.99 8.68
N LEU A 51 4.73 -4.74 8.15
CA LEU A 51 4.99 -6.10 8.64
C LEU A 51 5.47 -6.15 10.10
N LEU A 52 5.98 -5.04 10.66
CA LEU A 52 6.36 -5.01 12.09
C LEU A 52 5.12 -5.08 13.01
N ALA A 53 3.95 -4.59 12.58
CA ALA A 53 2.72 -4.71 13.35
C ALA A 53 2.19 -6.15 13.43
N LEU A 54 2.70 -7.07 12.62
CA LEU A 54 2.38 -8.50 12.75
C LEU A 54 2.84 -9.09 14.08
N ARG A 55 3.96 -8.58 14.62
CA ARG A 55 4.43 -8.97 15.94
C ARG A 55 3.45 -8.56 17.03
N GLU A 56 2.96 -7.33 16.98
CA GLU A 56 1.94 -6.84 17.90
C GLU A 56 0.66 -7.68 17.83
N ALA A 57 0.21 -8.02 16.61
CA ALA A 57 -0.94 -8.90 16.41
C ALA A 57 -0.74 -10.29 17.04
N TYR A 58 0.47 -10.84 16.94
CA TYR A 58 0.84 -12.11 17.56
C TYR A 58 0.82 -12.00 19.11
N GLU A 59 1.45 -10.98 19.68
CA GLU A 59 1.54 -10.75 21.13
C GLU A 59 0.16 -10.50 21.76
N LEU A 60 -0.76 -9.87 21.04
CA LEU A 60 -2.15 -9.64 21.44
C LEU A 60 -3.08 -10.84 21.19
N GLY A 61 -2.60 -11.91 20.59
CA GLY A 61 -3.39 -13.11 20.32
C GLY A 61 -4.51 -12.92 19.30
N VAL A 62 -4.30 -12.05 18.28
CA VAL A 62 -5.27 -11.83 17.21
C VAL A 62 -5.46 -13.11 16.40
N ASN A 63 -6.72 -13.57 16.25
CA ASN A 63 -7.01 -14.85 15.57
C ASN A 63 -7.30 -14.71 14.07
N LYS A 64 -7.88 -13.58 13.66
CA LYS A 64 -8.22 -13.33 12.26
C LYS A 64 -7.70 -11.95 11.86
N LEU A 65 -6.70 -11.91 11.01
CA LEU A 65 -6.00 -10.70 10.64
C LEU A 65 -6.11 -10.41 9.15
N ALA A 66 -6.40 -9.16 8.80
CA ALA A 66 -6.21 -8.64 7.47
C ALA A 66 -4.90 -7.84 7.39
N VAL A 67 -4.22 -7.85 6.24
CA VAL A 67 -2.98 -7.08 6.06
C VAL A 67 -3.09 -6.22 4.80
N VAL A 68 -2.90 -4.91 4.95
CA VAL A 68 -2.76 -3.99 3.82
C VAL A 68 -1.29 -3.69 3.60
N GLY A 69 -0.84 -3.78 2.36
CA GLY A 69 0.57 -3.52 2.05
C GLY A 69 0.82 -3.18 0.59
N VAL A 70 1.96 -2.56 0.35
CA VAL A 70 2.50 -2.40 -1.01
C VAL A 70 3.13 -3.72 -1.49
N PRO A 71 3.43 -3.90 -2.78
CA PRO A 71 3.87 -5.18 -3.35
C PRO A 71 4.99 -5.88 -2.57
N CYS A 72 6.05 -5.14 -2.18
CA CYS A 72 7.16 -5.70 -1.44
C CYS A 72 6.77 -6.18 -0.02
N GLN A 73 5.78 -5.56 0.61
CA GLN A 73 5.26 -6.00 1.91
C GLN A 73 4.41 -7.26 1.75
N VAL A 74 3.57 -7.31 0.72
CA VAL A 74 2.79 -8.52 0.41
C VAL A 74 3.74 -9.70 0.10
N SER A 75 4.80 -9.47 -0.68
CA SER A 75 5.82 -10.50 -0.94
C SER A 75 6.49 -10.95 0.36
N GLY A 76 6.84 -10.02 1.25
CA GLY A 76 7.39 -10.34 2.57
C GLY A 76 6.42 -11.14 3.44
N LEU A 77 5.12 -10.81 3.42
CA LEU A 77 4.10 -11.58 4.11
C LEU A 77 4.02 -13.02 3.59
N ARG A 78 4.00 -13.22 2.27
CA ARG A 78 3.99 -14.57 1.68
C ARG A 78 5.26 -15.35 1.99
N TYR A 79 6.42 -14.67 2.03
CA TYR A 79 7.64 -15.30 2.49
C TYR A 79 7.53 -15.80 3.93
N LEU A 80 6.97 -14.98 4.84
CA LEU A 80 6.72 -15.39 6.23
C LEU A 80 5.75 -16.57 6.33
N GLN A 81 4.75 -16.65 5.46
CA GLN A 81 3.78 -17.75 5.46
C GLN A 81 4.36 -19.08 4.92
N HIS A 82 5.19 -19.02 3.88
CA HIS A 82 5.50 -20.22 3.09
C HIS A 82 6.98 -20.56 2.97
N SER A 83 7.89 -19.65 3.31
CA SER A 83 9.32 -19.79 3.02
C SER A 83 10.23 -19.52 4.20
N THR A 84 9.71 -19.07 5.35
CA THR A 84 10.55 -18.88 6.54
C THR A 84 11.05 -20.24 7.07
N PRO A 85 12.29 -20.32 7.54
CA PRO A 85 12.82 -21.53 8.17
C PRO A 85 12.14 -21.86 9.51
N ASP A 86 11.53 -20.89 10.16
CA ASP A 86 10.76 -21.10 11.38
C ASP A 86 9.33 -21.57 11.04
N ILE A 87 9.12 -22.88 11.21
CA ILE A 87 7.86 -23.54 10.86
C ILE A 87 6.71 -23.08 11.77
N GLU A 88 6.96 -22.76 13.02
CA GLU A 88 5.91 -22.30 13.95
C GLU A 88 5.42 -20.91 13.56
N VAL A 89 6.33 -20.01 13.25
CA VAL A 89 6.03 -18.67 12.73
C VAL A 89 5.26 -18.77 11.41
N ALA A 90 5.70 -19.62 10.47
CA ALA A 90 5.00 -19.83 9.21
C ALA A 90 3.55 -20.28 9.43
N LYS A 91 3.35 -21.29 10.26
CA LYS A 91 2.02 -21.82 10.61
C LYS A 91 1.13 -20.78 11.27
N TRP A 92 1.70 -19.92 12.12
CA TRP A 92 0.92 -18.85 12.73
C TRP A 92 0.41 -17.87 11.67
N TYR A 93 1.26 -17.36 10.78
CA TYR A 93 0.83 -16.44 9.72
C TYR A 93 -0.13 -17.09 8.72
N GLU A 94 0.09 -18.36 8.36
CA GLU A 94 -0.81 -19.10 7.48
C GLU A 94 -2.20 -19.26 8.09
N LYS A 95 -2.28 -19.55 9.39
CA LYS A 95 -3.52 -19.76 10.11
C LYS A 95 -4.29 -18.47 10.39
N HIS A 96 -3.59 -17.38 10.73
CA HIS A 96 -4.21 -16.18 11.27
C HIS A 96 -4.37 -15.05 10.27
N VAL A 97 -3.59 -14.98 9.20
CA VAL A 97 -3.81 -14.00 8.13
C VAL A 97 -4.88 -14.49 7.17
N VAL A 98 -6.10 -13.96 7.32
CA VAL A 98 -7.28 -14.36 6.55
C VAL A 98 -7.20 -13.89 5.11
N PHE A 99 -6.76 -12.64 4.89
CA PHE A 99 -6.53 -12.09 3.55
C PHE A 99 -5.61 -10.88 3.57
N SER A 100 -5.10 -10.55 2.39
CA SER A 100 -4.27 -9.39 2.16
C SER A 100 -4.83 -8.47 1.08
N VAL A 101 -4.73 -7.17 1.29
CA VAL A 101 -5.02 -6.14 0.27
C VAL A 101 -3.71 -5.51 -0.18
N GLY A 102 -3.38 -5.70 -1.44
CA GLY A 102 -2.20 -5.12 -2.08
C GLY A 102 -2.51 -3.79 -2.74
N LEU A 103 -1.72 -2.77 -2.47
CA LEU A 103 -1.84 -1.47 -3.10
C LEU A 103 -0.94 -1.39 -4.33
N PHE A 104 -1.45 -0.86 -5.46
CA PHE A 104 -0.60 -0.57 -6.61
C PHE A 104 0.49 0.42 -6.23
N CYS A 105 1.73 0.11 -6.57
CA CYS A 105 2.88 0.90 -6.13
C CYS A 105 3.95 0.99 -7.21
N SER A 106 4.26 2.18 -7.67
CA SER A 106 5.43 2.44 -8.52
C SER A 106 6.71 2.45 -7.70
N GLU A 107 6.75 3.34 -6.73
CA GLU A 107 7.86 3.57 -5.80
C GLU A 107 7.34 4.26 -4.53
N VAL A 108 8.19 4.33 -3.52
CA VAL A 108 8.05 5.20 -2.35
C VAL A 108 9.34 5.99 -2.16
N PHE A 109 9.26 7.08 -1.43
CA PHE A 109 10.40 7.96 -1.20
C PHE A 109 10.99 7.75 0.20
N THR A 110 12.25 8.12 0.40
CA THR A 110 12.81 8.18 1.75
C THR A 110 12.17 9.34 2.51
N TYR A 111 11.94 9.18 3.80
CA TYR A 111 11.34 10.24 4.61
C TYR A 111 12.18 11.52 4.58
N ASN A 112 13.48 11.41 4.82
CA ASN A 112 14.40 12.55 4.77
C ASN A 112 14.42 13.20 3.38
N GLY A 113 14.30 12.40 2.31
CA GLY A 113 14.21 12.90 0.94
C GLY A 113 12.91 13.66 0.69
N LEU A 114 11.77 13.19 1.20
CA LEU A 114 10.50 13.90 1.10
C LEU A 114 10.55 15.24 1.86
N MET A 115 11.14 15.26 3.07
CA MET A 115 11.32 16.50 3.82
C MET A 115 12.21 17.51 3.07
N LYS A 116 13.31 17.04 2.50
CA LYS A 116 14.18 17.86 1.63
C LYS A 116 13.46 18.41 0.40
N TYR A 117 12.62 17.57 -0.21
CA TYR A 117 11.80 18.01 -1.34
C TYR A 117 10.83 19.13 -0.94
N PHE A 118 10.17 19.02 0.21
CA PHE A 118 9.30 20.09 0.71
C PHE A 118 10.07 21.40 0.97
N GLU A 119 11.28 21.32 1.54
CA GLU A 119 12.17 22.47 1.70
C GLU A 119 12.50 23.13 0.35
N GLU A 120 12.87 22.33 -0.66
CA GLU A 120 13.20 22.81 -2.01
C GLU A 120 12.03 23.50 -2.72
N VAL A 121 10.81 23.08 -2.46
CA VAL A 121 9.61 23.68 -3.07
C VAL A 121 8.94 24.72 -2.17
N GLY A 122 9.55 25.05 -1.03
CA GLY A 122 9.07 26.06 -0.09
C GLY A 122 7.79 25.69 0.67
N VAL A 123 7.59 24.39 0.94
CA VAL A 123 6.42 23.88 1.66
C VAL A 123 6.80 23.48 3.08
N ASP A 124 6.10 24.02 4.07
CA ASP A 124 6.18 23.52 5.45
C ASP A 124 5.40 22.20 5.58
N PRO A 125 6.09 21.06 5.89
CA PRO A 125 5.44 19.76 6.03
C PRO A 125 4.29 19.71 7.04
N SER A 126 4.33 20.58 8.08
CA SER A 126 3.29 20.66 9.11
C SER A 126 1.95 21.22 8.59
N THR A 127 1.99 21.92 7.46
CA THR A 127 0.81 22.50 6.80
C THR A 127 0.17 21.56 5.78
N VAL A 128 0.84 20.44 5.42
CA VAL A 128 0.38 19.54 4.37
C VAL A 128 -0.82 18.72 4.87
N GLU A 129 -1.96 18.93 4.24
CA GLU A 129 -3.19 18.17 4.49
C GLU A 129 -3.26 16.90 3.64
N LYS A 130 -2.78 16.99 2.39
CA LYS A 130 -2.86 15.88 1.44
C LYS A 130 -1.74 15.96 0.42
N LEU A 131 -1.13 14.81 0.18
CA LEU A 131 -0.18 14.60 -0.91
C LEU A 131 -0.77 13.57 -1.87
N ASN A 132 -0.80 13.87 -3.16
CA ASN A 132 -1.21 12.95 -4.21
C ASN A 132 -0.17 12.91 -5.33
N ILE A 133 0.08 11.71 -5.86
CA ILE A 133 0.98 11.53 -7.00
C ILE A 133 0.20 10.84 -8.13
N LYS A 134 -0.04 11.60 -9.20
CA LYS A 134 -0.74 11.14 -10.42
C LYS A 134 -0.02 11.68 -11.66
N GLY A 135 1.20 11.17 -11.94
CA GLY A 135 2.06 11.70 -13.00
C GLY A 135 2.68 13.07 -12.67
N LYS A 136 2.08 13.80 -11.75
CA LYS A 136 2.57 15.03 -11.10
C LYS A 136 2.41 14.88 -9.59
N VAL A 137 3.09 15.73 -8.83
CA VAL A 137 2.95 15.82 -7.37
C VAL A 137 1.95 16.93 -7.06
N PHE A 138 0.86 16.58 -6.39
CA PHE A 138 -0.17 17.50 -5.92
C PHE A 138 -0.06 17.62 -4.41
N ILE A 139 0.24 18.81 -3.93
CA ILE A 139 0.42 19.11 -2.50
C ILE A 139 -0.69 20.06 -2.09
N LYS A 140 -1.63 19.58 -1.28
CA LYS A 140 -2.64 20.43 -0.66
C LYS A 140 -2.17 20.80 0.75
N THR A 141 -2.07 22.08 1.00
CA THR A 141 -1.72 22.66 2.30
C THR A 141 -2.87 23.49 2.83
N LYS A 142 -2.81 23.90 4.08
CA LYS A 142 -3.76 24.87 4.67
C LYS A 142 -3.80 26.20 3.93
N ASN A 143 -2.74 26.54 3.20
CA ASN A 143 -2.57 27.83 2.52
C ASN A 143 -2.84 27.78 1.01
N GLY A 144 -3.17 26.60 0.45
CA GLY A 144 -3.44 26.43 -0.97
C GLY A 144 -2.89 25.14 -1.55
N GLU A 145 -2.95 25.01 -2.86
CA GLU A 145 -2.52 23.82 -3.60
C GLU A 145 -1.33 24.15 -4.51
N LEU A 146 -0.36 23.22 -4.53
CA LEU A 146 0.78 23.27 -5.45
C LEU A 146 0.80 22.03 -6.33
N VAL A 147 1.20 22.23 -7.59
CA VAL A 147 1.38 21.13 -8.55
C VAL A 147 2.79 21.17 -9.10
N MET A 148 3.55 20.12 -8.85
CA MET A 148 4.97 20.04 -9.18
C MET A 148 5.29 18.86 -10.11
N PRO A 149 6.36 18.96 -10.92
CA PRO A 149 6.82 17.83 -11.73
C PRO A 149 7.29 16.67 -10.85
N LEU A 150 6.85 15.44 -11.17
CA LEU A 150 7.25 14.24 -10.41
C LEU A 150 8.77 13.97 -10.49
N GLN A 151 9.43 14.37 -11.58
CA GLN A 151 10.87 14.19 -11.77
C GLN A 151 11.72 14.81 -10.64
N GLN A 152 11.27 15.90 -10.05
CA GLN A 152 11.96 16.54 -8.93
C GLN A 152 11.94 15.67 -7.66
N LEU A 153 10.92 14.83 -7.50
CA LEU A 153 10.79 13.94 -6.35
C LEU A 153 11.52 12.60 -6.56
N HIS A 154 11.69 12.14 -7.81
CA HIS A 154 12.31 10.86 -8.13
C HIS A 154 13.74 10.70 -7.58
N LYS A 155 14.52 11.79 -7.44
CA LYS A 155 15.88 11.74 -6.85
C LYS A 155 15.88 11.25 -5.39
N TYR A 156 14.72 11.23 -4.75
CA TYR A 156 14.50 10.77 -3.38
C TYR A 156 13.82 9.40 -3.31
N GLU A 157 13.69 8.70 -4.45
CA GLU A 157 13.17 7.34 -4.48
C GLU A 157 13.94 6.45 -3.51
N ARG A 158 13.21 5.63 -2.75
CA ARG A 158 13.84 4.67 -1.85
C ARG A 158 14.68 3.67 -2.64
N PRO A 159 15.97 3.50 -2.32
CA PRO A 159 16.89 2.64 -3.10
C PRO A 159 16.35 1.23 -3.35
N ALA A 160 15.72 0.61 -2.37
CA ALA A 160 15.11 -0.72 -2.52
C ALA A 160 13.99 -0.78 -3.58
N CYS A 161 13.33 0.34 -3.90
CA CYS A 161 12.31 0.38 -4.93
C CYS A 161 12.87 0.14 -6.33
N LEU A 162 14.15 0.45 -6.56
CA LEU A 162 14.84 0.19 -7.82
C LEU A 162 14.94 -1.30 -8.16
N PHE A 163 14.87 -2.18 -7.16
CA PHE A 163 14.92 -3.64 -7.32
C PHE A 163 13.54 -4.29 -7.37
N CYS A 164 12.48 -3.57 -7.00
CA CYS A 164 11.12 -4.11 -6.98
C CYS A 164 10.55 -4.26 -8.40
N ARG A 165 10.07 -5.43 -8.78
CA ARG A 165 9.53 -5.76 -10.10
C ARG A 165 8.01 -5.96 -10.12
N ASP A 166 7.35 -5.79 -8.99
CA ASP A 166 5.91 -5.92 -8.86
C ASP A 166 5.26 -4.54 -8.69
N TYR A 167 4.32 -4.22 -9.58
CA TYR A 167 3.54 -2.98 -9.55
C TYR A 167 2.20 -3.18 -8.84
N SER A 168 1.54 -4.30 -9.12
CA SER A 168 0.14 -4.52 -8.78
C SER A 168 -0.08 -5.42 -7.57
N ALA A 169 0.96 -5.71 -6.77
CA ALA A 169 0.92 -6.62 -5.63
C ALA A 169 0.37 -8.01 -6.02
N GLU A 170 1.08 -8.67 -6.93
CA GLU A 170 0.64 -9.91 -7.58
C GLU A 170 0.36 -11.07 -6.63
N LEU A 171 0.94 -11.04 -5.44
CA LEU A 171 0.76 -12.06 -4.41
C LEU A 171 -0.33 -11.72 -3.38
N ALA A 172 -1.02 -10.57 -3.51
CA ALA A 172 -2.14 -10.23 -2.64
C ALA A 172 -3.39 -11.07 -2.97
N ASP A 173 -4.35 -11.13 -2.05
CA ASP A 173 -5.65 -11.75 -2.32
C ASP A 173 -6.53 -10.80 -3.15
N ILE A 174 -6.49 -9.52 -2.83
CA ILE A 174 -7.13 -8.43 -3.57
C ILE A 174 -6.08 -7.34 -3.81
N SER A 175 -5.94 -6.86 -5.03
CA SER A 175 -5.06 -5.73 -5.34
C SER A 175 -5.87 -4.53 -5.81
N VAL A 176 -5.52 -3.34 -5.34
CA VAL A 176 -6.29 -2.13 -5.62
C VAL A 176 -5.40 -0.94 -5.98
N GLY A 177 -5.92 -0.05 -6.82
CA GLY A 177 -5.26 1.22 -7.12
C GLY A 177 -6.06 2.14 -8.03
N GLY A 178 -5.90 3.43 -7.85
CA GLY A 178 -6.51 4.46 -8.70
C GLY A 178 -5.66 4.70 -9.95
N LEU A 179 -6.12 4.24 -11.11
CA LEU A 179 -5.45 4.45 -12.40
C LEU A 179 -6.41 5.14 -13.36
N ALA A 180 -6.25 6.45 -13.55
CA ALA A 180 -7.03 7.24 -14.53
C ALA A 180 -8.56 7.00 -14.44
N SER A 181 -9.05 6.67 -13.23
CA SER A 181 -10.44 6.37 -12.93
C SER A 181 -10.92 7.38 -11.90
N GLU A 182 -11.53 8.47 -12.31
CA GLU A 182 -12.07 9.46 -11.38
C GLU A 182 -13.23 8.83 -10.59
N GLY A 183 -13.15 8.91 -9.26
CA GLY A 183 -14.14 8.35 -8.35
C GLY A 183 -14.12 6.82 -8.20
N TRP A 184 -13.33 6.09 -9.01
CA TRP A 184 -13.26 4.64 -9.01
C TRP A 184 -11.87 4.10 -8.66
N THR A 185 -11.85 2.89 -8.12
CA THR A 185 -10.61 2.16 -7.85
C THR A 185 -10.59 0.86 -8.64
N ILE A 186 -9.54 0.65 -9.44
CA ILE A 186 -9.35 -0.65 -10.11
C ILE A 186 -9.08 -1.69 -9.05
N THR A 187 -9.83 -2.78 -9.09
CA THR A 187 -9.69 -3.93 -8.20
C THR A 187 -9.37 -5.17 -9.01
N VAL A 188 -8.32 -5.88 -8.61
CA VAL A 188 -7.93 -7.17 -9.20
C VAL A 188 -8.05 -8.23 -8.11
N ILE A 189 -8.95 -9.18 -8.30
CA ILE A 189 -9.15 -10.32 -7.39
C ILE A 189 -8.24 -11.44 -7.84
N ARG A 190 -7.47 -12.04 -6.92
CA ARG A 190 -6.41 -12.98 -7.24
C ARG A 190 -6.58 -14.35 -6.63
N THR A 191 -7.31 -14.46 -5.51
CA THR A 191 -7.50 -15.71 -4.78
C THR A 191 -8.99 -15.94 -4.46
N ASN A 192 -9.33 -17.18 -4.11
CA ASN A 192 -10.69 -17.52 -3.65
C ASN A 192 -11.04 -16.77 -2.35
N ALA A 193 -10.10 -16.60 -1.44
CA ALA A 193 -10.30 -15.83 -0.21
C ALA A 193 -10.65 -14.37 -0.53
N GLY A 194 -9.88 -13.72 -1.42
CA GLY A 194 -10.18 -12.37 -1.90
C GLY A 194 -11.53 -12.27 -2.59
N ASN A 195 -11.87 -13.25 -3.45
CA ASN A 195 -13.15 -13.27 -4.13
C ASN A 195 -14.33 -13.39 -3.17
N ASN A 196 -14.26 -14.28 -2.19
CA ASN A 196 -15.34 -14.49 -1.23
C ASN A 196 -15.63 -13.22 -0.43
N ILE A 197 -14.59 -12.53 0.03
CA ILE A 197 -14.73 -11.27 0.77
C ILE A 197 -15.30 -10.17 -0.11
N PHE A 198 -14.77 -10.04 -1.35
CA PHE A 198 -15.23 -9.03 -2.30
C PHE A 198 -16.71 -9.23 -2.66
N GLN A 199 -17.10 -10.43 -3.07
CA GLN A 199 -18.47 -10.75 -3.44
C GLN A 199 -19.43 -10.58 -2.25
N SER A 200 -18.98 -10.94 -1.04
CA SER A 200 -19.78 -10.72 0.16
C SER A 200 -20.02 -9.22 0.42
N ALA A 201 -19.01 -8.38 0.28
CA ALA A 201 -19.15 -6.93 0.44
C ALA A 201 -20.07 -6.31 -0.63
N VAL A 202 -20.00 -6.80 -1.87
CA VAL A 202 -20.93 -6.39 -2.96
C VAL A 202 -22.37 -6.80 -2.61
N LYS A 203 -22.58 -8.05 -2.23
CA LYS A 203 -23.90 -8.58 -1.86
C LYS A 203 -24.57 -7.80 -0.73
N HIS A 204 -23.80 -7.28 0.22
CA HIS A 204 -24.30 -6.46 1.32
C HIS A 204 -24.39 -4.96 0.99
N GLY A 205 -24.16 -4.57 -0.27
CA GLY A 205 -24.28 -3.17 -0.72
C GLY A 205 -23.20 -2.22 -0.20
N ILE A 206 -22.08 -2.78 0.30
CA ILE A 206 -20.95 -2.00 0.82
C ILE A 206 -20.04 -1.49 -0.31
N LEU A 207 -20.02 -2.22 -1.43
CA LEU A 207 -19.23 -1.87 -2.61
C LEU A 207 -20.17 -1.69 -3.81
N GLU A 208 -20.05 -0.57 -4.47
CA GLU A 208 -20.54 -0.36 -5.83
C GLU A 208 -19.48 -0.84 -6.80
N VAL A 209 -19.85 -1.62 -7.79
CA VAL A 209 -18.91 -2.20 -8.76
C VAL A 209 -19.38 -1.98 -10.18
N ASN A 210 -18.41 -1.68 -11.05
CA ASN A 210 -18.59 -1.66 -12.49
C ASN A 210 -17.60 -2.64 -13.11
N GLU A 211 -18.08 -3.44 -14.04
CA GLU A 211 -17.18 -4.29 -14.83
C GLU A 211 -16.30 -3.41 -15.71
N ILE A 212 -15.02 -3.75 -15.74
CA ILE A 212 -14.06 -3.06 -16.58
C ILE A 212 -13.88 -3.81 -17.90
N ASP A 213 -14.06 -3.11 -19.00
CA ASP A 213 -13.74 -3.63 -20.33
C ASP A 213 -12.25 -3.97 -20.41
N LEU A 214 -11.94 -5.16 -20.94
CA LEU A 214 -10.58 -5.65 -21.13
C LEU A 214 -9.73 -4.76 -22.06
N GLU A 215 -10.37 -4.03 -22.98
CA GLU A 215 -9.74 -3.07 -23.87
C GLU A 215 -9.78 -1.64 -23.34
N SER A 216 -10.24 -1.44 -22.11
CA SER A 216 -10.30 -0.12 -21.49
C SER A 216 -8.92 0.54 -21.37
N LYS A 217 -8.92 1.86 -21.43
CA LYS A 217 -7.71 2.68 -21.25
C LYS A 217 -7.04 2.40 -19.90
N GLN A 218 -7.83 2.18 -18.88
CA GLN A 218 -7.36 1.91 -17.51
C GLN A 218 -6.63 0.57 -17.44
N LEU A 219 -7.19 -0.49 -18.02
CA LEU A 219 -6.57 -1.81 -18.00
C LEU A 219 -5.30 -1.86 -18.86
N ARG A 220 -5.32 -1.19 -20.04
CA ARG A 220 -4.10 -1.04 -20.84
C ARG A 220 -3.00 -0.30 -20.08
N LEU A 221 -3.36 0.75 -19.32
CA LEU A 221 -2.40 1.47 -18.46
C LEU A 221 -1.86 0.57 -17.34
N LEU A 222 -2.72 -0.22 -16.67
CA LEU A 222 -2.30 -1.17 -15.64
C LEU A 222 -1.28 -2.17 -16.22
N LYS A 223 -1.61 -2.82 -17.33
CA LYS A 223 -0.71 -3.77 -18.03
C LYS A 223 0.65 -3.12 -18.33
N LYS A 224 0.64 -1.92 -18.93
CA LYS A 224 1.85 -1.16 -19.26
C LYS A 224 2.71 -0.86 -18.03
N LEU A 225 2.12 -0.48 -16.90
CA LEU A 225 2.86 -0.17 -15.67
C LEU A 225 3.44 -1.43 -15.02
N CYS A 226 2.70 -2.53 -15.02
CA CYS A 226 3.18 -3.83 -14.56
C CYS A 226 4.38 -4.29 -15.41
N GLU A 227 4.26 -4.23 -16.74
CA GLU A 227 5.32 -4.62 -17.67
C GLU A 227 6.56 -3.72 -17.51
N LYS A 228 6.38 -2.41 -17.50
CA LYS A 228 7.47 -1.46 -17.28
C LYS A 228 8.25 -1.76 -16.01
N LYS A 229 7.56 -2.07 -14.91
CA LYS A 229 8.22 -2.36 -13.63
C LYS A 229 8.89 -3.73 -13.62
N ARG A 230 8.29 -4.72 -14.28
CA ARG A 230 8.83 -6.08 -14.39
C ARG A 230 10.09 -6.16 -15.25
N THR A 231 10.13 -5.42 -16.35
CA THR A 231 11.21 -5.48 -17.35
C THR A 231 12.31 -4.46 -17.14
N ARG A 232 12.17 -3.54 -16.19
CA ARG A 232 13.20 -2.54 -15.94
C ARG A 232 14.56 -3.17 -15.61
N PRO A 233 15.69 -2.62 -16.13
CA PRO A 233 17.02 -3.05 -15.75
C PRO A 233 17.23 -2.93 -14.24
N LEU A 234 17.84 -3.95 -13.63
CA LEU A 234 18.25 -3.87 -12.23
C LEU A 234 19.59 -3.10 -12.13
N PRO A 235 19.68 -2.11 -11.24
CA PRO A 235 20.95 -1.44 -10.99
C PRO A 235 21.94 -2.39 -10.31
N MET A 236 23.22 -2.14 -10.45
CA MET A 236 24.22 -2.85 -9.65
C MET A 236 24.10 -2.41 -8.18
N ILE A 237 24.16 -3.38 -7.27
CA ILE A 237 23.99 -3.13 -5.82
C ILE A 237 24.99 -2.07 -5.34
N ARG A 238 26.26 -2.13 -5.75
CA ARG A 238 27.32 -1.16 -5.39
C ARG A 238 27.02 0.27 -5.83
N THR A 239 26.26 0.46 -6.91
CA THR A 239 25.88 1.81 -7.39
C THR A 239 24.76 2.42 -6.54
N VAL A 240 24.01 1.61 -5.82
CA VAL A 240 22.81 2.04 -5.06
C VAL A 240 23.10 2.17 -3.57
N PHE A 241 23.90 1.26 -3.01
CA PHE A 241 24.18 1.18 -1.57
C PHE A 241 25.63 1.46 -1.20
N GLY A 242 26.49 1.73 -2.19
CA GLY A 242 27.93 1.90 -1.99
C GLY A 242 28.70 0.57 -1.84
N PRO A 243 30.02 0.65 -1.58
CA PRO A 243 30.85 -0.53 -1.37
C PRO A 243 30.49 -1.27 -0.10
#